data_0a52be63775b61829cd54a59a4784d54
#
_entry.id   0a52be63775b61829cd54a59a4784d54
#
_cell.length_a   1.000
_cell.length_b   1.000
_cell.length_c   1.000
_cell.angle_alpha   90.00
_cell.angle_beta   90.00
_cell.angle_gamma   90.00
#
_symmetry.space_group_name_H-M   'P 1'
#
loop_
_entity.id
_entity.type
_entity.pdbx_description
1 polymer ?
#
loop_
_entity_poly.entity_id
_entity_poly.type
_entity_poly.pdbx_seq_one_letter_code
_entity_poly.pdbx_strand_id
1 'polypeptide(L)'
;QDSSSVLESIVEEMSPEQLSGFIGEMPGDDAADFVSMMEEDQADAILETLPPKERDTLTQLLQYDEESAGGLMTPFVVSILKDQTVGQAIREIQAYVKKQPQFQLFYTAYVVDEYRHLIGTVSVTELLLADKRTLIQNLMNPEVVAVDQDLDQEEVLRLAKEYDLVVVPVIDKHLRLIGRVTIDD
;
A
#
# COMPACT_ATOMS: atom_id res chain seq x y z
N GLN A 1 -6.22 -17.12 25.20
CA GLN A 1 -4.94 -17.70 24.75
C GLN A 1 -4.37 -16.75 23.74
N ASP A 2 -3.23 -16.18 24.09
CA ASP A 2 -2.58 -15.05 23.42
C ASP A 2 -2.13 -15.46 22.02
N SER A 3 -2.61 -14.78 20.98
CA SER A 3 -2.22 -15.03 19.57
C SER A 3 -0.70 -14.89 19.38
N SER A 4 -0.05 -14.07 20.21
CA SER A 4 1.39 -13.86 20.26
C SER A 4 2.15 -15.15 20.60
N SER A 5 1.71 -15.93 21.60
CA SER A 5 2.40 -17.17 22.01
C SER A 5 2.31 -18.29 20.97
N VAL A 6 1.27 -18.27 20.13
CA VAL A 6 1.12 -19.24 19.03
C VAL A 6 2.04 -18.87 17.89
N LEU A 7 2.17 -17.57 17.58
CA LEU A 7 3.07 -17.07 16.55
C LEU A 7 4.53 -17.30 16.91
N GLU A 8 4.93 -17.04 18.16
CA GLU A 8 6.27 -17.34 18.65
C GLU A 8 6.63 -18.83 18.48
N SER A 9 5.71 -19.74 18.84
CA SER A 9 5.92 -21.17 18.66
C SER A 9 6.07 -21.58 17.19
N ILE A 10 5.33 -20.95 16.27
CA ILE A 10 5.43 -21.21 14.83
C ILE A 10 6.78 -20.72 14.29
N VAL A 11 7.22 -19.53 14.71
CA VAL A 11 8.51 -18.95 14.31
C VAL A 11 9.68 -19.82 14.77
N GLU A 12 9.62 -20.36 15.98
CA GLU A 12 10.67 -21.24 16.53
C GLU A 12 10.79 -22.59 15.79
N GLU A 13 9.69 -23.10 15.21
CA GLU A 13 9.67 -24.40 14.52
C GLU A 13 9.99 -24.32 13.01
N MET A 14 9.93 -23.13 12.40
CA MET A 14 10.16 -22.93 10.96
C MET A 14 11.61 -22.56 10.67
N SER A 15 12.14 -23.06 9.54
CA SER A 15 13.43 -22.59 9.05
C SER A 15 13.33 -21.16 8.47
N PRO A 16 14.42 -20.40 8.40
CA PRO A 16 14.42 -19.06 7.78
C PRO A 16 13.87 -19.06 6.35
N GLU A 17 14.12 -20.11 5.57
CA GLU A 17 13.62 -20.24 4.19
C GLU A 17 12.12 -20.46 4.15
N GLN A 18 11.56 -21.23 5.10
CA GLN A 18 10.12 -21.45 5.22
C GLN A 18 9.40 -20.16 5.66
N LEU A 19 9.98 -19.45 6.63
CA LEU A 19 9.48 -18.14 7.08
C LEU A 19 9.53 -17.10 5.96
N SER A 20 10.61 -17.04 5.21
CA SER A 20 10.75 -16.16 4.05
C SER A 20 9.69 -16.43 2.98
N GLY A 21 9.41 -17.70 2.69
CA GLY A 21 8.34 -18.08 1.77
C GLY A 21 6.96 -17.65 2.25
N PHE A 22 6.70 -17.81 3.55
CA PHE A 22 5.44 -17.42 4.18
C PHE A 22 5.25 -15.88 4.18
N ILE A 23 6.29 -15.13 4.54
CA ILE A 23 6.29 -13.67 4.53
C ILE A 23 6.11 -13.12 3.12
N GLY A 24 6.75 -13.73 2.10
CA GLY A 24 6.60 -13.32 0.70
C GLY A 24 5.18 -13.49 0.13
N GLU A 25 4.34 -14.31 0.77
CA GLU A 25 2.92 -14.49 0.42
C GLU A 25 1.97 -13.54 1.17
N MET A 26 2.47 -12.83 2.21
CA MET A 26 1.66 -11.88 2.98
C MET A 26 1.55 -10.53 2.26
N PRO A 27 0.45 -9.77 2.48
CA PRO A 27 0.45 -8.32 2.23
C PRO A 27 1.60 -7.63 2.95
N GLY A 28 2.14 -6.55 2.38
CA GLY A 28 3.34 -5.91 2.90
C GLY A 28 3.22 -5.38 4.32
N ASP A 29 2.05 -4.83 4.67
CA ASP A 29 1.68 -4.38 6.01
C ASP A 29 1.66 -5.56 7.01
N ASP A 30 0.93 -6.64 6.71
CA ASP A 30 0.88 -7.85 7.54
C ASP A 30 2.27 -8.47 7.72
N ALA A 31 3.10 -8.44 6.67
CA ALA A 31 4.47 -8.91 6.72
C ALA A 31 5.35 -8.05 7.64
N ALA A 32 5.17 -6.72 7.62
CA ALA A 32 5.88 -5.80 8.50
C ALA A 32 5.48 -6.02 9.96
N ASP A 33 4.19 -6.12 10.25
CA ASP A 33 3.67 -6.41 11.59
C ASP A 33 4.20 -7.74 12.11
N PHE A 34 4.23 -8.77 11.26
CA PHE A 34 4.75 -10.08 11.64
C PHE A 34 6.24 -10.06 11.97
N VAL A 35 7.05 -9.33 11.19
CA VAL A 35 8.50 -9.21 11.42
C VAL A 35 8.80 -8.31 12.62
N SER A 36 8.00 -7.27 12.88
CA SER A 36 8.17 -6.39 14.05
C SER A 36 8.01 -7.10 15.40
N MET A 37 7.24 -8.21 15.43
CA MET A 37 7.06 -9.04 16.62
C MET A 37 8.22 -9.99 16.90
N MET A 38 9.22 -10.10 15.99
CA MET A 38 10.36 -11.01 16.15
C MET A 38 11.52 -10.35 16.89
N GLU A 39 12.41 -11.19 17.46
CA GLU A 39 13.70 -10.72 17.93
C GLU A 39 14.57 -10.18 16.76
N GLU A 40 15.38 -9.15 17.01
CA GLU A 40 16.17 -8.44 16.00
C GLU A 40 17.02 -9.40 15.15
N ASP A 41 17.72 -10.36 15.79
CA ASP A 41 18.56 -11.35 15.09
C ASP A 41 17.75 -12.26 14.15
N GLN A 42 16.51 -12.58 14.50
CA GLN A 42 15.59 -13.39 13.68
C GLN A 42 15.05 -12.58 12.51
N ALA A 43 14.64 -11.34 12.76
CA ALA A 43 14.15 -10.42 11.75
C ALA A 43 15.22 -10.18 10.67
N ASP A 44 16.46 -9.90 11.08
CA ASP A 44 17.60 -9.70 10.16
C ASP A 44 17.88 -10.95 9.32
N ALA A 45 17.89 -12.13 9.93
CA ALA A 45 18.12 -13.38 9.22
C ALA A 45 17.03 -13.64 8.15
N ILE A 46 15.79 -13.32 8.43
CA ILE A 46 14.67 -13.46 7.48
C ILE A 46 14.78 -12.44 6.36
N LEU A 47 15.05 -11.18 6.68
CA LEU A 47 15.21 -10.11 5.69
C LEU A 47 16.32 -10.44 4.69
N GLU A 48 17.42 -11.06 5.12
CA GLU A 48 18.51 -11.49 4.24
C GLU A 48 18.10 -12.59 3.24
N THR A 49 17.11 -13.42 3.58
CA THR A 49 16.62 -14.51 2.72
C THR A 49 15.56 -14.05 1.70
N LEU A 50 14.95 -12.88 1.90
CA LEU A 50 13.95 -12.32 0.99
C LEU A 50 14.55 -11.85 -0.34
N PRO A 51 13.80 -11.93 -1.45
CA PRO A 51 14.18 -11.27 -2.70
C PRO A 51 14.45 -9.77 -2.49
N PRO A 52 15.43 -9.17 -3.18
CA PRO A 52 15.85 -7.79 -2.92
C PRO A 52 14.71 -6.77 -2.90
N LYS A 53 13.76 -6.89 -3.82
CA LYS A 53 12.61 -5.97 -3.90
C LYS A 53 11.68 -6.08 -2.69
N GLU A 54 11.42 -7.30 -2.24
CA GLU A 54 10.55 -7.56 -1.08
C GLU A 54 11.23 -7.10 0.20
N ARG A 55 12.53 -7.41 0.35
CA ARG A 55 13.35 -6.93 1.45
C ARG A 55 13.34 -5.41 1.55
N ASP A 56 13.58 -4.70 0.43
CA ASP A 56 13.62 -3.23 0.42
C ASP A 56 12.26 -2.64 0.82
N THR A 57 11.16 -3.22 0.32
CA THR A 57 9.80 -2.81 0.68
C THR A 57 9.53 -3.03 2.17
N LEU A 58 9.85 -4.22 2.69
CA LEU A 58 9.60 -4.56 4.09
C LEU A 58 10.48 -3.73 5.04
N THR A 59 11.76 -3.54 4.71
CA THR A 59 12.66 -2.66 5.46
C THR A 59 12.15 -1.22 5.52
N GLN A 60 11.55 -0.73 4.44
CA GLN A 60 10.95 0.60 4.41
C GLN A 60 9.71 0.68 5.31
N LEU A 61 8.84 -0.34 5.30
CA LEU A 61 7.63 -0.38 6.14
C LEU A 61 7.99 -0.47 7.62
N LEU A 62 8.99 -1.24 7.99
CA LEU A 62 9.48 -1.37 9.37
C LEU A 62 10.07 -0.07 9.98
N GLN A 63 10.28 0.97 9.17
CA GLN A 63 10.73 2.28 9.66
C GLN A 63 9.59 3.16 10.16
N TYR A 64 8.33 2.82 9.86
CA TYR A 64 7.18 3.59 10.31
C TYR A 64 6.74 3.17 11.71
N ASP A 65 6.18 4.12 12.46
CA ASP A 65 5.50 3.82 13.71
C ASP A 65 4.24 2.98 13.42
N GLU A 66 4.04 1.88 14.15
CA GLU A 66 2.92 0.94 13.95
C GLU A 66 1.55 1.62 14.07
N GLU A 67 1.44 2.66 14.91
CA GLU A 67 0.21 3.43 15.09
C GLU A 67 0.07 4.63 14.13
N SER A 68 1.01 4.79 13.18
CA SER A 68 0.95 5.84 12.16
C SER A 68 0.27 5.37 10.86
N ALA A 69 -0.12 6.32 10.02
CA ALA A 69 -0.64 6.03 8.68
C ALA A 69 0.34 5.19 7.85
N GLY A 70 1.66 5.44 8.00
CA GLY A 70 2.71 4.67 7.34
C GLY A 70 2.82 3.23 7.83
N GLY A 71 2.61 3.00 9.14
CA GLY A 71 2.57 1.64 9.73
C GLY A 71 1.34 0.85 9.30
N LEU A 72 0.18 1.53 9.20
CA LEU A 72 -1.09 0.89 8.81
C LEU A 72 -1.28 0.72 7.30
N MET A 73 -0.46 1.39 6.46
CA MET A 73 -0.68 1.40 5.02
C MET A 73 -0.26 0.11 4.34
N THR A 74 -1.02 -0.31 3.33
CA THR A 74 -0.50 -1.21 2.32
C THR A 74 0.19 -0.42 1.19
N PRO A 75 1.37 -0.86 0.70
CA PRO A 75 2.02 -0.22 -0.45
C PRO A 75 1.30 -0.52 -1.77
N PHE A 76 0.33 -1.44 -1.78
CA PHE A 76 -0.52 -1.69 -2.94
C PHE A 76 -1.40 -0.48 -3.22
N VAL A 77 -1.04 0.29 -4.21
CA VAL A 77 -1.77 1.47 -4.64
C VAL A 77 -1.75 1.59 -6.16
N VAL A 78 -2.93 1.72 -6.74
CA VAL A 78 -3.07 1.87 -8.19
C VAL A 78 -2.89 3.34 -8.55
N SER A 79 -1.78 3.65 -9.21
CA SER A 79 -1.47 5.02 -9.67
C SER A 79 -1.36 5.11 -11.18
N ILE A 80 -1.77 6.24 -11.74
CA ILE A 80 -1.74 6.57 -13.16
C ILE A 80 -1.19 7.98 -13.36
N LEU A 81 -0.54 8.23 -14.49
CA LEU A 81 0.03 9.54 -14.80
C LEU A 81 -1.04 10.48 -15.41
N LYS A 82 -1.00 11.75 -15.02
CA LYS A 82 -1.92 12.80 -15.50
C LYS A 82 -1.92 12.96 -17.02
N ASP A 83 -0.76 12.76 -17.66
CA ASP A 83 -0.54 12.98 -19.08
C ASP A 83 -0.88 11.75 -19.96
N GLN A 84 -1.27 10.65 -19.34
CA GLN A 84 -1.73 9.45 -20.05
C GLN A 84 -3.14 9.62 -20.57
N THR A 85 -3.45 8.88 -21.65
CA THR A 85 -4.83 8.67 -22.06
C THR A 85 -5.47 7.58 -21.19
N VAL A 86 -6.79 7.59 -21.10
CA VAL A 86 -7.58 6.54 -20.40
C VAL A 86 -7.18 5.14 -20.91
N GLY A 87 -7.00 4.96 -22.22
CA GLY A 87 -6.62 3.68 -22.78
C GLY A 87 -5.21 3.22 -22.37
N GLN A 88 -4.27 4.14 -22.18
CA GLN A 88 -2.93 3.84 -21.66
C GLN A 88 -3.00 3.47 -20.17
N ALA A 89 -3.72 4.27 -19.38
CA ALA A 89 -3.89 4.03 -17.96
C ALA A 89 -4.52 2.66 -17.67
N ILE A 90 -5.59 2.28 -18.38
CA ILE A 90 -6.22 0.95 -18.23
C ILE A 90 -5.23 -0.18 -18.50
N ARG A 91 -4.39 -0.08 -19.55
CA ARG A 91 -3.39 -1.12 -19.83
C ARG A 91 -2.34 -1.24 -18.74
N GLU A 92 -1.89 -0.11 -18.19
CA GLU A 92 -0.92 -0.10 -17.09
C GLU A 92 -1.49 -0.67 -15.80
N ILE A 93 -2.73 -0.30 -15.46
CA ILE A 93 -3.45 -0.89 -14.33
C ILE A 93 -3.54 -2.42 -14.48
N GLN A 94 -3.95 -2.90 -15.64
CA GLN A 94 -4.04 -4.33 -15.92
C GLN A 94 -2.68 -5.04 -15.79
N ALA A 95 -1.61 -4.42 -16.27
CA ALA A 95 -0.26 -4.96 -16.15
C ALA A 95 0.24 -4.95 -14.70
N TYR A 96 -0.06 -3.89 -13.95
CA TYR A 96 0.30 -3.78 -12.54
C TYR A 96 -0.41 -4.85 -11.68
N VAL A 97 -1.73 -4.95 -11.82
CA VAL A 97 -2.54 -5.92 -11.03
C VAL A 97 -2.12 -7.37 -11.31
N LYS A 98 -1.83 -7.71 -12.57
CA LYS A 98 -1.37 -9.06 -12.94
C LYS A 98 -0.04 -9.46 -12.32
N LYS A 99 0.79 -8.51 -11.92
CA LYS A 99 2.10 -8.76 -11.29
C LYS A 99 2.02 -8.87 -9.77
N GLN A 100 0.87 -8.59 -9.19
CA GLN A 100 0.71 -8.70 -7.74
C GLN A 100 0.55 -10.16 -7.33
N PRO A 101 1.22 -10.60 -6.25
CA PRO A 101 1.12 -11.98 -5.77
C PRO A 101 -0.28 -12.30 -5.25
N GLN A 102 -0.98 -11.30 -4.75
CA GLN A 102 -2.36 -11.40 -4.28
C GLN A 102 -3.23 -10.34 -4.96
N PHE A 103 -4.47 -10.73 -5.27
CA PHE A 103 -5.46 -9.79 -5.79
C PHE A 103 -6.00 -8.94 -4.63
N GLN A 104 -5.83 -7.63 -4.74
CA GLN A 104 -6.42 -6.67 -3.81
C GLN A 104 -7.48 -5.83 -4.54
N LEU A 105 -8.64 -5.68 -3.90
CA LEU A 105 -9.70 -4.84 -4.42
C LEU A 105 -9.29 -3.37 -4.43
N PHE A 106 -9.67 -2.66 -5.49
CA PHE A 106 -9.55 -1.21 -5.57
C PHE A 106 -10.70 -0.64 -6.42
N TYR A 107 -11.14 0.54 -6.06
CA TYR A 107 -12.24 1.26 -6.73
C TYR A 107 -11.77 2.59 -7.31
N THR A 108 -10.60 3.05 -6.88
CA THR A 108 -10.04 4.35 -7.23
C THR A 108 -8.60 4.17 -7.71
N ALA A 109 -8.26 4.81 -8.82
CA ALA A 109 -6.89 5.02 -9.26
C ALA A 109 -6.46 6.43 -8.85
N TYR A 110 -5.26 6.54 -8.30
CA TYR A 110 -4.67 7.80 -7.88
C TYR A 110 -3.88 8.41 -9.02
N VAL A 111 -4.12 9.69 -9.29
CA VAL A 111 -3.43 10.41 -10.35
C VAL A 111 -2.20 11.08 -9.77
N VAL A 112 -1.06 10.82 -10.39
CA VAL A 112 0.24 11.39 -10.01
C VAL A 112 0.88 12.14 -11.17
N ASP A 113 1.79 13.05 -10.84
CA ASP A 113 2.70 13.66 -11.81
C ASP A 113 3.97 12.80 -12.02
N GLU A 114 4.90 13.29 -12.83
CA GLU A 114 6.18 12.64 -13.13
C GLU A 114 7.09 12.44 -11.91
N TYR A 115 6.87 13.22 -10.84
CA TYR A 115 7.58 13.13 -9.55
C TYR A 115 6.83 12.29 -8.52
N ARG A 116 5.71 11.65 -8.89
CA ARG A 116 4.80 10.89 -8.04
C ARG A 116 4.01 11.71 -7.01
N HIS A 117 3.93 13.03 -7.17
CA HIS A 117 3.03 13.82 -6.33
C HIS A 117 1.58 13.43 -6.60
N LEU A 118 0.82 13.20 -5.54
CA LEU A 118 -0.61 12.91 -5.63
C LEU A 118 -1.37 14.19 -6.00
N ILE A 119 -2.02 14.20 -7.17
CA ILE A 119 -2.67 15.38 -7.74
C ILE A 119 -4.14 15.20 -8.09
N GLY A 120 -4.66 13.98 -7.99
CA GLY A 120 -6.05 13.70 -8.32
C GLY A 120 -6.44 12.26 -8.09
N THR A 121 -7.71 11.98 -8.33
CA THR A 121 -8.27 10.62 -8.30
C THR A 121 -9.19 10.41 -9.49
N VAL A 122 -9.32 9.16 -9.93
CA VAL A 122 -10.30 8.71 -10.92
C VAL A 122 -10.87 7.38 -10.45
N SER A 123 -12.19 7.25 -10.43
CA SER A 123 -12.80 5.96 -10.13
C SER A 123 -12.61 4.97 -11.29
N VAL A 124 -12.57 3.69 -10.97
CA VAL A 124 -12.52 2.61 -11.98
C VAL A 124 -13.72 2.71 -12.93
N THR A 125 -14.90 3.08 -12.41
CA THR A 125 -16.11 3.27 -13.21
C THR A 125 -15.94 4.40 -14.23
N GLU A 126 -15.39 5.54 -13.83
CA GLU A 126 -15.12 6.65 -14.75
C GLU A 126 -14.12 6.25 -15.85
N LEU A 127 -13.05 5.52 -15.50
CA LEU A 127 -12.10 5.00 -16.48
C LEU A 127 -12.76 4.06 -17.50
N LEU A 128 -13.70 3.22 -17.08
CA LEU A 128 -14.40 2.28 -17.96
C LEU A 128 -15.38 2.96 -18.91
N LEU A 129 -16.01 4.05 -18.47
CA LEU A 129 -17.03 4.77 -19.23
C LEU A 129 -16.47 5.89 -20.11
N ALA A 130 -15.25 6.37 -19.86
CA ALA A 130 -14.63 7.45 -20.61
C ALA A 130 -14.13 6.99 -21.99
N ASP A 131 -14.05 7.95 -22.95
CA ASP A 131 -13.36 7.71 -24.22
C ASP A 131 -11.88 7.41 -23.97
N LYS A 132 -11.37 6.36 -24.60
CA LYS A 132 -9.99 5.88 -24.42
C LYS A 132 -8.92 6.91 -24.81
N ARG A 133 -9.28 7.93 -25.59
CA ARG A 133 -8.38 9.02 -26.01
C ARG A 133 -8.39 10.22 -25.06
N THR A 134 -9.30 10.25 -24.10
CA THR A 134 -9.35 11.31 -23.08
C THR A 134 -8.10 11.27 -22.22
N LEU A 135 -7.48 12.43 -21.97
CA LEU A 135 -6.36 12.55 -21.04
C LEU A 135 -6.85 12.44 -19.60
N ILE A 136 -6.10 11.76 -18.77
CA ILE A 136 -6.42 11.55 -17.33
C ILE A 136 -6.61 12.88 -16.61
N GLN A 137 -5.77 13.88 -16.88
CA GLN A 137 -5.91 15.22 -16.28
C GLN A 137 -7.25 15.91 -16.56
N ASN A 138 -7.94 15.56 -17.65
CA ASN A 138 -9.24 16.11 -18.00
C ASN A 138 -10.41 15.32 -17.36
N LEU A 139 -10.13 14.13 -16.84
CA LEU A 139 -11.11 13.24 -16.21
C LEU A 139 -11.01 13.28 -14.68
N MET A 140 -9.81 13.47 -14.13
CA MET A 140 -9.55 13.36 -12.70
C MET A 140 -10.31 14.39 -11.86
N ASN A 141 -10.65 13.98 -10.64
CA ASN A 141 -11.03 14.90 -9.57
C ASN A 141 -9.76 15.39 -8.87
N PRO A 142 -9.46 16.70 -8.88
CA PRO A 142 -8.26 17.25 -8.22
C PRO A 142 -8.43 17.42 -6.70
N GLU A 143 -9.65 17.29 -6.16
CA GLU A 143 -9.90 17.36 -4.73
C GLU A 143 -9.61 16.02 -4.08
N VAL A 144 -8.39 15.87 -3.55
CA VAL A 144 -7.93 14.62 -2.93
C VAL A 144 -7.72 14.84 -1.44
N VAL A 145 -8.35 13.99 -0.64
CA VAL A 145 -8.04 13.86 0.78
C VAL A 145 -6.97 12.79 0.94
N ALA A 146 -5.81 13.19 1.45
CA ALA A 146 -4.68 12.31 1.72
C ALA A 146 -4.14 12.58 3.12
N VAL A 147 -3.46 11.60 3.70
CA VAL A 147 -2.82 11.73 5.01
C VAL A 147 -1.31 11.60 4.90
N ASP A 148 -0.60 12.33 5.77
CA ASP A 148 0.85 12.20 5.92
C ASP A 148 1.20 10.84 6.57
N GLN A 149 2.31 10.26 6.17
CA GLN A 149 2.79 8.98 6.67
C GLN A 149 2.94 8.91 8.19
N ASP A 150 3.26 10.04 8.83
CA ASP A 150 3.49 10.13 10.27
C ASP A 150 2.20 10.48 11.06
N LEU A 151 1.04 10.58 10.38
CA LEU A 151 -0.23 10.89 11.03
C LEU A 151 -0.72 9.72 11.87
N ASP A 152 -1.12 9.99 13.12
CA ASP A 152 -1.66 9.01 14.05
C ASP A 152 -2.95 8.33 13.53
N GLN A 153 -3.10 7.03 13.83
CA GLN A 153 -4.22 6.21 13.36
C GLN A 153 -5.59 6.76 13.76
N GLU A 154 -5.73 7.38 14.95
CA GLU A 154 -7.00 7.95 15.39
C GLU A 154 -7.40 9.14 14.51
N GLU A 155 -6.41 9.96 14.09
CA GLU A 155 -6.63 11.08 13.18
C GLU A 155 -6.92 10.60 11.75
N VAL A 156 -6.27 9.52 11.28
CA VAL A 156 -6.60 8.87 10.00
C VAL A 156 -8.07 8.44 9.99
N LEU A 157 -8.49 7.75 11.06
CA LEU A 157 -9.88 7.30 11.21
C LEU A 157 -10.87 8.46 11.28
N ARG A 158 -10.51 9.54 11.99
CA ARG A 158 -11.33 10.75 12.08
C ARG A 158 -11.55 11.39 10.70
N LEU A 159 -10.47 11.56 9.93
CA LEU A 159 -10.53 12.11 8.57
C LEU A 159 -11.34 11.20 7.63
N ALA A 160 -11.14 9.89 7.71
CA ALA A 160 -11.90 8.94 6.91
C ALA A 160 -13.41 9.05 7.17
N LYS A 161 -13.82 9.16 8.43
CA LYS A 161 -15.23 9.36 8.81
C LYS A 161 -15.77 10.72 8.39
N GLU A 162 -14.98 11.79 8.52
CA GLU A 162 -15.37 13.14 8.14
C GLU A 162 -15.66 13.27 6.65
N TYR A 163 -14.88 12.58 5.80
CA TYR A 163 -14.99 12.62 4.35
C TYR A 163 -15.68 11.39 3.73
N ASP A 164 -16.23 10.50 4.56
CA ASP A 164 -16.89 9.24 4.14
C ASP A 164 -16.01 8.37 3.23
N LEU A 165 -14.74 8.19 3.64
CA LEU A 165 -13.74 7.45 2.88
C LEU A 165 -13.58 6.04 3.44
N VAL A 166 -13.62 5.05 2.57
CA VAL A 166 -13.28 3.63 2.89
C VAL A 166 -11.81 3.31 2.63
N VAL A 167 -11.12 4.17 1.89
CA VAL A 167 -9.69 4.06 1.60
C VAL A 167 -9.08 5.45 1.59
N VAL A 168 -7.97 5.62 2.29
CA VAL A 168 -7.25 6.89 2.42
C VAL A 168 -5.86 6.75 1.83
N PRO A 169 -5.48 7.55 0.82
CA PRO A 169 -4.12 7.55 0.29
C PRO A 169 -3.14 8.16 1.29
N VAL A 170 -1.95 7.57 1.37
CA VAL A 170 -0.85 8.03 2.22
C VAL A 170 0.24 8.67 1.37
N ILE A 171 0.70 9.82 1.81
CA ILE A 171 1.77 10.58 1.16
C ILE A 171 2.96 10.76 2.10
N ASP A 172 4.15 10.86 1.50
CA ASP A 172 5.36 11.19 2.23
C ASP A 172 5.54 12.71 2.41
N LYS A 173 6.65 13.11 3.07
CA LYS A 173 7.01 14.52 3.31
C LYS A 173 7.21 15.35 2.04
N HIS A 174 7.36 14.69 0.89
CA HIS A 174 7.47 15.31 -0.43
C HIS A 174 6.17 15.24 -1.23
N LEU A 175 5.04 14.98 -0.58
CA LEU A 175 3.71 14.83 -1.19
C LEU A 175 3.60 13.69 -2.21
N ARG A 176 4.51 12.72 -2.17
CA ARG A 176 4.51 11.56 -3.06
C ARG A 176 3.60 10.47 -2.51
N LEU A 177 2.80 9.88 -3.38
CA LEU A 177 1.95 8.74 -3.05
C LEU A 177 2.81 7.51 -2.72
N ILE A 178 2.67 6.97 -1.52
CA ILE A 178 3.46 5.84 -1.02
C ILE A 178 2.63 4.61 -0.65
N GLY A 179 1.35 4.76 -0.40
CA GLY A 179 0.47 3.67 -0.01
C GLY A 179 -0.97 4.11 0.20
N ARG A 180 -1.76 3.21 0.78
CA ARG A 180 -3.14 3.48 1.18
C ARG A 180 -3.48 2.77 2.48
N VAL A 181 -4.35 3.35 3.29
CA VAL A 181 -4.99 2.72 4.45
C VAL A 181 -6.42 2.36 4.08
N THR A 182 -6.82 1.12 4.28
CA THR A 182 -8.21 0.67 4.15
C THR A 182 -8.89 0.79 5.51
N ILE A 183 -10.06 1.41 5.54
CA ILE A 183 -10.87 1.55 6.76
C ILE A 183 -11.89 0.41 6.72
N ASP A 184 -11.71 -0.56 7.59
CA ASP A 184 -12.70 -1.61 7.84
C ASP A 184 -13.67 -1.12 8.91
N ASP A 185 -14.98 -1.34 8.71
CA ASP A 185 -16.05 -0.98 9.66
C ASP A 185 -16.02 -1.84 10.94
#